data_ef1b33a705e3afebde0c44269748e9a8
#
_entry.id   ef1b33a705e3afebde0c44269748e9a8
#
_cell.length_a   1.000
_cell.length_b   1.000
_cell.length_c   1.000
_cell.angle_alpha   90.00
_cell.angle_beta   90.00
_cell.angle_gamma   90.00
#
_symmetry.space_group_name_H-M   'P 1'
#
loop_
_entity.id
_entity.type
_entity.pdbx_description
1 polymer ?
#
loop_
_entity_poly.entity_id
_entity_poly.type
_entity_poly.pdbx_seq_one_letter_code
_entity_poly.pdbx_strand_id
1 'polypeptide(L)'
;MEENYLTHEEELEINEVGEDDVELDIELDQRKIIWQAKDFSIREFLTMKNDGELALQPQYQRNFVATDLIASKLIESILLDVPIPVVYLAEEQDGSFSVIDGQQRLTSFLSFLEGKFPDTRLFKLSGLKVLPELNRKLFVELDLELQKKIRSTTIHSIIIKKESNPDIKFEIFERLNTGSTKLNEDEIRNTVYRGRYIDILSELSENTVFHGLVKKDNFKKRMIYRGMILRFLALSEKSYLNYKSSMKQFSNKELRDNRDITPAKFKEYKERFEHCLDLVKVVFGDMAFRRYMPGNNGENGKWGETQINMALYDIQMVGFVNFSKNEVLSKADLIREGLLDLMINNQQFKEQLIWQTSDTDVLKKRFRTYMDMLESIIGDPSYSMRIFPYSIKEELFKDNPYCAISGQKILSIEDSEVDHIVPFSKGGKTEKSNAQLVLRYFNRAKSNK
;
A
#
# COMPACT_ATOMS: atom_id res chain seq x y z
N MET A 1 -21.54 -16.73 8.07
CA MET A 1 -21.05 -16.06 6.87
C MET A 1 -19.57 -15.81 7.12
N GLU A 2 -18.75 -16.63 6.51
CA GLU A 2 -17.31 -16.40 6.45
C GLU A 2 -17.13 -15.20 5.51
N GLU A 3 -16.82 -14.02 6.06
CA GLU A 3 -16.26 -12.94 5.26
C GLU A 3 -14.91 -13.45 4.74
N ASN A 4 -14.87 -13.83 3.47
CA ASN A 4 -13.62 -14.02 2.73
C ASN A 4 -12.90 -12.68 2.72
N TYR A 5 -12.04 -12.44 3.70
CA TYR A 5 -11.04 -11.39 3.60
C TYR A 5 -10.06 -11.85 2.53
N LEU A 6 -10.19 -11.28 1.33
CA LEU A 6 -9.18 -11.35 0.29
C LEU A 6 -7.82 -11.05 0.94
N THR A 7 -6.81 -11.86 0.64
CA THR A 7 -5.47 -11.57 1.11
C THR A 7 -5.03 -10.21 0.56
N HIS A 8 -4.14 -9.53 1.27
CA HIS A 8 -3.63 -8.21 0.86
C HIS A 8 -3.09 -8.22 -0.58
N GLU A 9 -2.51 -9.34 -1.03
CA GLU A 9 -1.99 -9.58 -2.37
C GLU A 9 -3.09 -9.64 -3.45
N GLU A 10 -4.31 -10.00 -3.09
CA GLU A 10 -5.46 -10.05 -4.02
C GLU A 10 -6.08 -8.66 -4.26
N GLU A 11 -5.88 -7.70 -3.37
CA GLU A 11 -6.39 -6.33 -3.51
C GLU A 11 -5.43 -5.38 -4.22
N LEU A 12 -4.13 -5.66 -4.11
CA LEU A 12 -3.08 -5.02 -4.88
C LEU A 12 -2.65 -5.98 -5.99
N GLU A 13 -2.63 -5.50 -7.21
CA GLU A 13 -2.03 -6.21 -8.32
C GLU A 13 -0.51 -6.04 -8.26
N ILE A 14 0.12 -6.80 -7.32
CA ILE A 14 1.56 -6.85 -7.13
C ILE A 14 2.00 -8.27 -7.49
N ASN A 15 2.71 -8.41 -8.60
CA ASN A 15 3.40 -9.65 -8.94
C ASN A 15 4.90 -9.45 -8.70
N GLU A 16 5.28 -9.51 -7.43
CA GLU A 16 6.68 -9.48 -7.01
C GLU A 16 7.20 -10.92 -6.97
N VAL A 17 7.85 -11.34 -8.04
CA VAL A 17 8.51 -12.65 -8.09
C VAL A 17 9.97 -12.46 -7.69
N GLY A 18 10.41 -13.17 -6.65
CA GLY A 18 11.84 -13.30 -6.32
C GLY A 18 12.42 -12.22 -5.40
N GLU A 19 11.63 -11.57 -4.56
CA GLU A 19 12.18 -10.66 -3.53
C GLU A 19 13.02 -11.38 -2.47
N ASP A 20 12.79 -12.68 -2.27
CA ASP A 20 13.48 -13.48 -1.25
C ASP A 20 14.98 -13.74 -1.58
N ASP A 21 15.38 -13.55 -2.84
CA ASP A 21 16.74 -13.83 -3.31
C ASP A 21 17.67 -12.60 -3.31
N VAL A 22 17.18 -11.41 -2.93
CA VAL A 22 18.00 -10.21 -2.93
C VAL A 22 18.77 -10.07 -1.63
N GLU A 23 20.09 -10.20 -1.70
CA GLU A 23 20.96 -10.01 -0.54
C GLU A 23 20.81 -8.61 0.05
N LEU A 24 20.75 -8.53 1.40
CA LEU A 24 20.77 -7.26 2.11
C LEU A 24 22.13 -6.57 1.92
N ASP A 25 22.11 -5.33 1.45
CA ASP A 25 23.31 -4.47 1.33
C ASP A 25 23.69 -3.93 2.72
N ILE A 26 24.16 -4.85 3.58
CA ILE A 26 24.59 -4.59 4.96
C ILE A 26 26.01 -5.11 5.14
N GLU A 27 26.89 -4.26 5.69
CA GLU A 27 28.24 -4.68 6.01
C GLU A 27 28.29 -5.82 7.02
N LEU A 28 29.28 -6.70 6.91
CA LEU A 28 29.37 -7.95 7.69
C LEU A 28 29.36 -7.74 9.21
N ASP A 29 29.96 -6.67 9.69
CA ASP A 29 29.99 -6.28 11.11
C ASP A 29 28.63 -5.81 11.63
N GLN A 30 27.78 -5.29 10.75
CA GLN A 30 26.42 -4.82 11.05
C GLN A 30 25.36 -5.92 10.91
N ARG A 31 25.73 -7.13 10.44
CA ARG A 31 24.81 -8.26 10.27
C ARG A 31 24.46 -8.99 11.57
N LYS A 32 24.75 -8.39 12.73
CA LYS A 32 24.47 -8.99 14.04
C LYS A 32 23.29 -8.32 14.70
N ILE A 33 22.45 -9.18 15.29
CA ILE A 33 21.42 -8.71 16.20
C ILE A 33 21.96 -8.73 17.63
N ILE A 34 21.72 -7.66 18.36
CA ILE A 34 22.04 -7.56 19.78
C ILE A 34 20.72 -7.74 20.52
N TRP A 35 20.64 -8.77 21.37
CA TRP A 35 19.44 -9.07 22.12
C TRP A 35 19.79 -9.44 23.57
N GLN A 36 18.79 -9.34 24.43
CA GLN A 36 18.84 -9.70 25.84
C GLN A 36 17.56 -10.42 26.24
N ALA A 37 17.70 -11.56 26.93
CA ALA A 37 16.55 -12.16 27.61
C ALA A 37 16.30 -11.43 28.92
N LYS A 38 15.03 -11.11 29.19
CA LYS A 38 14.59 -10.51 30.45
C LYS A 38 13.15 -10.94 30.74
N ASP A 39 12.91 -11.30 31.96
CA ASP A 39 11.59 -11.71 32.42
C ASP A 39 10.90 -10.54 33.11
N PHE A 40 9.62 -10.35 32.78
CA PHE A 40 8.77 -9.34 33.41
C PHE A 40 7.49 -9.97 33.94
N SER A 41 7.06 -9.60 35.12
CA SER A 41 5.72 -9.94 35.56
C SER A 41 4.65 -9.18 34.78
N ILE A 42 3.43 -9.72 34.73
CA ILE A 42 2.29 -9.02 34.09
C ILE A 42 2.05 -7.66 34.78
N ARG A 43 2.31 -7.56 36.09
CA ARG A 43 2.23 -6.29 36.81
C ARG A 43 3.26 -5.26 36.32
N GLU A 44 4.51 -5.69 36.08
CA GLU A 44 5.55 -4.79 35.50
C GLU A 44 5.16 -4.30 34.12
N PHE A 45 4.65 -5.18 33.27
CA PHE A 45 4.13 -4.76 31.95
C PHE A 45 3.00 -3.72 32.07
N LEU A 46 2.11 -3.87 33.07
CA LEU A 46 1.06 -2.88 33.29
C LEU A 46 1.64 -1.53 33.73
N THR A 47 2.64 -1.55 34.62
CA THR A 47 3.34 -0.34 35.05
C THR A 47 4.04 0.34 33.88
N MET A 48 4.84 -0.40 33.11
CA MET A 48 5.53 0.10 31.92
C MET A 48 4.55 0.72 30.89
N LYS A 49 3.38 0.09 30.70
CA LYS A 49 2.32 0.65 29.83
C LYS A 49 1.81 1.99 30.35
N ASN A 50 1.51 2.08 31.65
CA ASN A 50 0.95 3.28 32.27
C ASN A 50 1.97 4.44 32.31
N ASP A 51 3.25 4.13 32.46
CA ASP A 51 4.35 5.09 32.48
C ASP A 51 4.82 5.49 31.08
N GLY A 52 4.22 4.89 30.03
CA GLY A 52 4.57 5.17 28.62
C GLY A 52 5.86 4.50 28.17
N GLU A 53 6.44 3.62 28.97
CA GLU A 53 7.66 2.86 28.65
C GLU A 53 7.39 1.64 27.75
N LEU A 54 6.12 1.20 27.64
CA LEU A 54 5.71 0.12 26.75
C LEU A 54 4.65 0.60 25.76
N ALA A 55 5.01 0.66 24.50
CA ALA A 55 4.09 0.95 23.42
C ALA A 55 3.39 -0.35 22.97
N LEU A 56 2.18 -0.54 23.46
CA LEU A 56 1.20 -1.42 22.82
C LEU A 56 0.58 -0.61 21.68
N GLN A 57 0.86 -0.98 20.43
CA GLN A 57 0.50 -0.14 19.28
C GLN A 57 -1.01 0.16 19.23
N PRO A 58 -1.44 1.43 19.40
CA PRO A 58 -2.87 1.79 19.44
C PRO A 58 -3.61 1.49 18.14
N GLN A 59 -2.89 1.41 17.02
CA GLN A 59 -3.46 1.18 15.68
C GLN A 59 -3.91 -0.27 15.50
N TYR A 60 -3.32 -1.22 16.25
CA TYR A 60 -3.80 -2.61 16.35
C TYR A 60 -4.96 -2.76 17.35
N GLN A 61 -5.20 -1.77 18.21
CA GLN A 61 -6.32 -1.81 19.15
C GLN A 61 -7.68 -1.80 18.44
N ARG A 62 -7.77 -1.23 17.22
CA ARG A 62 -8.98 -1.34 16.38
C ARG A 62 -9.16 -2.73 15.76
N ASN A 63 -8.09 -3.53 15.73
CA ASN A 63 -8.08 -4.91 15.27
C ASN A 63 -7.69 -5.87 16.40
N PHE A 64 -8.08 -5.59 17.65
CA PHE A 64 -8.03 -6.60 18.69
C PHE A 64 -8.99 -7.72 18.30
N VAL A 65 -8.46 -8.66 17.54
CA VAL A 65 -9.21 -9.78 16.95
C VAL A 65 -9.38 -10.92 17.95
N ALA A 66 -8.67 -10.86 19.11
CA ALA A 66 -8.90 -11.84 20.14
C ALA A 66 -10.34 -11.67 20.63
N THR A 67 -11.19 -12.62 20.26
CA THR A 67 -12.54 -12.72 20.81
C THR A 67 -12.40 -12.84 22.33
N ASP A 68 -13.42 -12.41 23.07
CA ASP A 68 -13.46 -12.57 24.54
C ASP A 68 -13.08 -14.00 24.95
N LEU A 69 -13.42 -14.97 24.11
CA LEU A 69 -13.06 -16.38 24.29
C LEU A 69 -11.55 -16.66 24.21
N ILE A 70 -10.84 -16.09 23.23
CA ILE A 70 -9.39 -16.29 23.08
C ILE A 70 -8.65 -15.62 24.22
N ALA A 71 -9.02 -14.37 24.54
CA ALA A 71 -8.43 -13.64 25.65
C ALA A 71 -8.67 -14.34 26.99
N SER A 72 -9.89 -14.87 27.22
CA SER A 72 -10.22 -15.63 28.43
C SER A 72 -9.41 -16.92 28.55
N LYS A 73 -9.19 -17.64 27.45
CA LYS A 73 -8.35 -18.85 27.46
C LYS A 73 -6.89 -18.55 27.78
N LEU A 74 -6.37 -17.39 27.40
CA LEU A 74 -5.02 -16.96 27.80
C LEU A 74 -4.93 -16.75 29.31
N ILE A 75 -5.97 -16.17 29.92
CA ILE A 75 -6.05 -16.05 31.39
C ILE A 75 -6.18 -17.43 32.06
N GLU A 76 -7.01 -18.33 31.52
CA GLU A 76 -7.13 -19.70 32.00
C GLU A 76 -5.76 -20.42 31.94
N SER A 77 -4.99 -20.23 30.87
CA SER A 77 -3.64 -20.80 30.74
C SER A 77 -2.71 -20.35 31.85
N ILE A 78 -2.72 -19.05 32.23
CA ILE A 78 -1.95 -18.52 33.35
C ILE A 78 -2.36 -19.19 34.64
N LEU A 79 -3.66 -19.32 34.90
CA LEU A 79 -4.19 -19.91 36.12
C LEU A 79 -3.87 -21.41 36.24
N LEU A 80 -3.69 -22.10 35.11
CA LEU A 80 -3.32 -23.50 35.03
C LEU A 80 -1.80 -23.74 34.92
N ASP A 81 -0.97 -22.69 35.04
CA ASP A 81 0.49 -22.74 34.88
C ASP A 81 0.95 -23.28 33.51
N VAL A 82 0.12 -23.12 32.47
CA VAL A 82 0.51 -23.46 31.10
C VAL A 82 1.57 -22.48 30.61
N PRO A 83 2.71 -22.93 30.08
CA PRO A 83 3.76 -22.04 29.59
C PRO A 83 3.24 -21.05 28.54
N ILE A 84 3.50 -19.78 28.77
CA ILE A 84 3.17 -18.72 27.83
C ILE A 84 4.32 -18.56 26.83
N PRO A 85 4.07 -18.53 25.52
CA PRO A 85 5.12 -18.31 24.54
C PRO A 85 5.86 -16.98 24.76
N VAL A 86 7.15 -16.96 24.43
CA VAL A 86 8.04 -15.80 24.58
C VAL A 86 7.47 -14.57 23.89
N VAL A 87 7.59 -13.41 24.52
CA VAL A 87 7.25 -12.10 23.95
C VAL A 87 8.52 -11.45 23.41
N TYR A 88 8.45 -10.90 22.22
CA TYR A 88 9.55 -10.16 21.61
C TYR A 88 9.30 -8.66 21.68
N LEU A 89 10.29 -7.94 22.19
CA LEU A 89 10.28 -6.49 22.38
C LEU A 89 11.43 -5.85 21.60
N ALA A 90 11.22 -4.65 21.06
CA ALA A 90 12.31 -3.81 20.56
C ALA A 90 12.54 -2.64 21.53
N GLU A 91 13.79 -2.41 21.90
CA GLU A 91 14.19 -1.22 22.63
C GLU A 91 14.30 -0.04 21.65
N GLU A 92 13.63 1.05 22.00
CA GLU A 92 13.62 2.30 21.23
C GLU A 92 14.76 3.24 21.66
N GLN A 93 14.99 4.31 20.91
CA GLN A 93 16.09 5.25 21.20
C GLN A 93 15.90 5.98 22.55
N ASP A 94 14.67 6.23 22.96
CA ASP A 94 14.31 6.86 24.22
C ASP A 94 14.33 5.88 25.42
N GLY A 95 14.66 4.61 25.18
CA GLY A 95 14.66 3.56 26.19
C GLY A 95 13.30 2.88 26.44
N SER A 96 12.25 3.31 25.76
CA SER A 96 10.95 2.63 25.76
C SER A 96 11.00 1.32 24.97
N PHE A 97 9.96 0.50 25.10
CA PHE A 97 9.83 -0.77 24.37
C PHE A 97 8.62 -0.77 23.47
N SER A 98 8.79 -1.28 22.26
CA SER A 98 7.69 -1.64 21.35
C SER A 98 7.55 -3.16 21.26
N VAL A 99 6.31 -3.65 21.14
CA VAL A 99 6.05 -5.09 21.06
C VAL A 99 6.20 -5.54 19.60
N ILE A 100 7.08 -6.52 19.38
CA ILE A 100 7.31 -7.17 18.08
C ILE A 100 6.33 -8.33 17.89
N ASP A 101 6.34 -9.27 18.84
CA ASP A 101 5.42 -10.41 18.88
C ASP A 101 4.90 -10.59 20.30
N GLY A 102 3.67 -11.09 20.41
CA GLY A 102 2.97 -11.24 21.67
C GLY A 102 2.02 -10.08 22.00
N GLN A 103 1.79 -9.16 21.09
CA GLN A 103 0.88 -8.02 21.26
C GLN A 103 -0.49 -8.44 21.76
N GLN A 104 -1.13 -9.44 21.14
CA GLN A 104 -2.45 -9.91 21.56
C GLN A 104 -2.44 -10.54 22.96
N ARG A 105 -1.37 -11.28 23.29
CA ARG A 105 -1.16 -11.88 24.61
C ARG A 105 -1.06 -10.82 25.69
N LEU A 106 -0.15 -9.86 25.50
CA LEU A 106 0.02 -8.74 26.44
C LEU A 106 -1.26 -7.91 26.55
N THR A 107 -1.88 -7.56 25.43
CA THR A 107 -3.16 -6.82 25.45
C THR A 107 -4.23 -7.57 26.23
N SER A 108 -4.36 -8.89 26.08
CA SER A 108 -5.32 -9.70 26.84
C SER A 108 -5.03 -9.67 28.34
N PHE A 109 -3.77 -9.86 28.73
CA PHE A 109 -3.39 -9.87 30.15
C PHE A 109 -3.64 -8.50 30.79
N LEU A 110 -3.19 -7.42 30.16
CA LEU A 110 -3.34 -6.08 30.70
C LEU A 110 -4.80 -5.62 30.70
N SER A 111 -5.56 -5.91 29.66
CA SER A 111 -6.99 -5.60 29.59
C SER A 111 -7.79 -6.31 30.71
N PHE A 112 -7.42 -7.54 31.04
CA PHE A 112 -8.08 -8.24 32.14
C PHE A 112 -7.78 -7.58 33.50
N LEU A 113 -6.53 -7.19 33.76
CA LEU A 113 -6.17 -6.46 34.97
C LEU A 113 -6.89 -5.10 35.08
N GLU A 114 -7.06 -4.41 33.93
CA GLU A 114 -7.78 -3.13 33.84
C GLU A 114 -9.31 -3.29 33.87
N GLY A 115 -9.83 -4.51 33.70
CA GLY A 115 -11.24 -4.85 33.66
C GLY A 115 -11.97 -4.48 32.37
N LYS A 116 -11.26 -3.99 31.36
CA LYS A 116 -11.82 -3.55 30.06
C LYS A 116 -10.87 -3.78 28.91
N PHE A 117 -11.44 -4.08 27.75
CA PHE A 117 -10.71 -4.12 26.49
C PHE A 117 -10.36 -2.72 25.97
N PRO A 118 -9.45 -2.60 24.99
CA PRO A 118 -9.09 -1.31 24.39
C PRO A 118 -10.29 -0.55 23.76
N ASP A 119 -11.32 -1.26 23.33
CA ASP A 119 -12.59 -0.70 22.82
C ASP A 119 -13.60 -0.33 23.92
N THR A 120 -13.15 -0.30 25.17
CA THR A 120 -13.90 0.05 26.38
C THR A 120 -14.94 -0.97 26.84
N ARG A 121 -15.16 -2.09 26.14
CA ARG A 121 -16.00 -3.21 26.61
C ARG A 121 -15.43 -3.81 27.89
N LEU A 122 -16.29 -4.19 28.82
CA LEU A 122 -15.88 -4.90 30.02
C LEU A 122 -15.30 -6.27 29.68
N PHE A 123 -14.17 -6.60 30.28
CA PHE A 123 -13.56 -7.91 30.11
C PHE A 123 -14.05 -8.89 31.19
N LYS A 124 -15.07 -9.66 30.88
CA LYS A 124 -15.53 -10.79 31.69
C LYS A 124 -15.03 -12.10 31.09
N LEU A 125 -14.48 -12.98 31.91
CA LEU A 125 -14.04 -14.30 31.47
C LEU A 125 -15.19 -15.06 30.81
N SER A 126 -14.93 -15.74 29.72
CA SER A 126 -15.95 -16.47 28.96
C SER A 126 -15.39 -17.73 28.31
N GLY A 127 -16.21 -18.78 28.24
CA GLY A 127 -15.89 -20.01 27.54
C GLY A 127 -14.72 -20.81 28.14
N LEU A 128 -14.43 -20.64 29.41
CA LEU A 128 -13.46 -21.43 30.16
C LEU A 128 -14.00 -22.85 30.31
N LYS A 129 -13.17 -23.83 29.98
CA LYS A 129 -13.57 -25.25 30.02
C LYS A 129 -13.02 -25.97 31.23
N VAL A 130 -11.86 -25.56 31.75
CA VAL A 130 -11.17 -26.19 32.85
C VAL A 130 -11.52 -25.51 34.19
N LEU A 131 -11.76 -24.19 34.14
CA LEU A 131 -12.17 -23.38 35.30
C LEU A 131 -13.54 -22.71 35.03
N PRO A 132 -14.60 -23.49 34.79
CA PRO A 132 -15.91 -22.96 34.41
C PRO A 132 -16.55 -22.05 35.44
N GLU A 133 -16.19 -22.20 36.75
CA GLU A 133 -16.66 -21.39 37.87
C GLU A 133 -16.17 -19.93 37.78
N LEU A 134 -15.14 -19.66 36.96
CA LEU A 134 -14.62 -18.31 36.72
C LEU A 134 -15.32 -17.59 35.56
N ASN A 135 -16.15 -18.28 34.79
CA ASN A 135 -16.90 -17.65 33.70
C ASN A 135 -17.76 -16.50 34.24
N ARG A 136 -17.83 -15.42 33.51
CA ARG A 136 -18.52 -14.14 33.76
C ARG A 136 -17.89 -13.28 34.86
N LYS A 137 -16.78 -13.71 35.52
CA LYS A 137 -16.07 -12.90 36.50
C LYS A 137 -15.18 -11.86 35.85
N LEU A 138 -15.15 -10.67 36.47
CA LEU A 138 -14.13 -9.63 36.26
C LEU A 138 -12.89 -9.97 37.08
N PHE A 139 -11.75 -9.36 36.79
CA PHE A 139 -10.52 -9.53 37.57
C PHE A 139 -10.70 -9.23 39.06
N VAL A 140 -11.41 -8.15 39.38
CA VAL A 140 -11.66 -7.71 40.78
C VAL A 140 -12.60 -8.66 41.55
N GLU A 141 -13.33 -9.52 40.85
CA GLU A 141 -14.25 -10.51 41.42
C GLU A 141 -13.59 -11.86 41.65
N LEU A 142 -12.33 -12.03 41.27
CA LEU A 142 -11.53 -13.22 41.57
C LEU A 142 -11.04 -13.18 43.02
N ASP A 143 -10.80 -14.36 43.56
CA ASP A 143 -10.16 -14.50 44.89
C ASP A 143 -8.76 -13.86 44.89
N LEU A 144 -8.33 -13.33 46.02
CA LEU A 144 -7.06 -12.62 46.17
C LEU A 144 -5.84 -13.46 45.74
N GLU A 145 -5.89 -14.78 45.95
CA GLU A 145 -4.82 -15.68 45.50
C GLU A 145 -4.73 -15.75 43.98
N LEU A 146 -5.86 -15.87 43.30
CA LEU A 146 -5.90 -15.88 41.83
C LEU A 146 -5.47 -14.53 41.23
N GLN A 147 -5.92 -13.42 41.84
CA GLN A 147 -5.46 -12.08 41.44
C GLN A 147 -3.95 -11.93 41.63
N LYS A 148 -3.39 -12.41 42.74
CA LYS A 148 -1.96 -12.41 43.00
C LYS A 148 -1.20 -13.24 41.96
N LYS A 149 -1.68 -14.46 41.67
CA LYS A 149 -1.10 -15.37 40.70
C LYS A 149 -0.99 -14.70 39.33
N ILE A 150 -2.08 -14.12 38.84
CA ILE A 150 -2.07 -13.43 37.54
C ILE A 150 -1.09 -12.26 37.51
N ARG A 151 -1.10 -11.41 38.56
CA ARG A 151 -0.19 -10.25 38.62
C ARG A 151 1.28 -10.63 38.69
N SER A 152 1.63 -11.72 39.38
CA SER A 152 3.01 -12.17 39.60
C SER A 152 3.50 -13.13 38.51
N THR A 153 2.61 -13.60 37.61
CA THR A 153 3.02 -14.49 36.53
C THR A 153 4.07 -13.80 35.64
N THR A 154 5.18 -14.51 35.44
CA THR A 154 6.32 -14.04 34.72
C THR A 154 6.18 -14.40 33.24
N ILE A 155 6.42 -13.44 32.38
CA ILE A 155 6.43 -13.58 30.92
C ILE A 155 7.88 -13.48 30.45
N HIS A 156 8.37 -14.55 29.85
CA HIS A 156 9.68 -14.56 29.23
C HIS A 156 9.71 -13.61 28.05
N SER A 157 10.70 -12.73 28.01
CA SER A 157 10.81 -11.72 26.96
C SER A 157 12.21 -11.70 26.35
N ILE A 158 12.28 -11.51 25.04
CA ILE A 158 13.52 -11.24 24.30
C ILE A 158 13.47 -9.79 23.83
N ILE A 159 14.43 -9.02 24.29
CA ILE A 159 14.56 -7.60 23.96
C ILE A 159 15.60 -7.44 22.87
N ILE A 160 15.18 -6.99 21.69
CA ILE A 160 16.10 -6.59 20.62
C ILE A 160 16.57 -5.17 20.94
N LYS A 161 17.87 -5.02 21.08
CA LYS A 161 18.49 -3.77 21.52
C LYS A 161 18.49 -2.71 20.41
N LYS A 162 18.44 -1.44 20.79
CA LYS A 162 18.42 -0.29 19.88
C LYS A 162 19.64 -0.19 18.97
N GLU A 163 20.78 -0.74 19.38
CA GLU A 163 22.01 -0.79 18.62
C GLU A 163 21.96 -1.77 17.43
N SER A 164 20.96 -2.64 17.36
CA SER A 164 20.79 -3.56 16.22
C SER A 164 20.43 -2.79 14.95
N ASN A 165 20.99 -3.22 13.82
CA ASN A 165 20.69 -2.64 12.52
C ASN A 165 19.19 -2.72 12.22
N PRO A 166 18.53 -1.62 11.79
CA PRO A 166 17.09 -1.60 11.52
C PRO A 166 16.65 -2.60 10.43
N ASP A 167 17.44 -2.80 9.39
CA ASP A 167 17.10 -3.74 8.32
C ASP A 167 17.14 -5.19 8.83
N ILE A 168 18.08 -5.52 9.73
CA ILE A 168 18.11 -6.82 10.41
C ILE A 168 16.90 -6.97 11.35
N LYS A 169 16.54 -5.89 12.08
CA LYS A 169 15.31 -5.90 12.90
C LYS A 169 14.11 -6.21 12.03
N PHE A 170 13.98 -5.57 10.87
CA PHE A 170 12.87 -5.79 9.95
C PHE A 170 12.76 -7.28 9.54
N GLU A 171 13.86 -7.88 9.08
CA GLU A 171 13.91 -9.30 8.70
C GLU A 171 13.52 -10.24 9.85
N ILE A 172 13.93 -9.92 11.06
CA ILE A 172 13.56 -10.74 12.23
C ILE A 172 12.08 -10.59 12.58
N PHE A 173 11.55 -9.36 12.51
CA PHE A 173 10.11 -9.13 12.70
C PHE A 173 9.29 -9.93 11.71
N GLU A 174 9.70 -9.95 10.44
CA GLU A 174 9.02 -10.71 9.40
C GLU A 174 9.05 -12.22 9.69
N ARG A 175 10.21 -12.75 10.10
CA ARG A 175 10.37 -14.18 10.47
C ARG A 175 9.61 -14.57 11.75
N LEU A 176 9.51 -13.68 12.73
CA LEU A 176 8.78 -13.92 13.97
C LEU A 176 7.27 -13.76 13.79
N ASN A 177 6.84 -13.07 12.74
CA ASN A 177 5.46 -12.78 12.43
C ASN A 177 4.70 -14.01 11.88
N THR A 178 4.75 -15.11 12.62
CA THR A 178 4.13 -16.40 12.25
C THR A 178 2.77 -16.62 12.91
N GLY A 179 2.25 -15.62 13.61
CA GLY A 179 0.98 -15.68 14.35
C GLY A 179 -0.26 -15.79 13.44
N SER A 180 -1.42 -16.01 14.06
CA SER A 180 -2.71 -16.13 13.36
C SER A 180 -3.13 -14.87 12.59
N THR A 181 -2.58 -13.71 12.95
CA THR A 181 -2.78 -12.44 12.21
C THR A 181 -1.41 -11.91 11.84
N LYS A 182 -0.98 -12.21 10.63
CA LYS A 182 0.31 -11.73 10.12
C LYS A 182 0.29 -10.22 9.90
N LEU A 183 1.36 -9.55 10.33
CA LEU A 183 1.63 -8.16 9.98
C LEU A 183 2.10 -8.10 8.53
N ASN A 184 1.66 -7.09 7.78
CA ASN A 184 2.24 -6.80 6.50
C ASN A 184 3.52 -5.96 6.65
N GLU A 185 4.26 -5.76 5.57
CA GLU A 185 5.51 -5.01 5.56
C GLU A 185 5.35 -3.57 6.09
N ASP A 186 4.26 -2.88 5.78
CA ASP A 186 4.04 -1.50 6.19
C ASP A 186 3.77 -1.39 7.69
N GLU A 187 3.10 -2.39 8.25
CA GLU A 187 2.91 -2.52 9.71
C GLU A 187 4.26 -2.79 10.41
N ILE A 188 5.12 -3.63 9.82
CA ILE A 188 6.47 -3.89 10.33
C ILE A 188 7.33 -2.63 10.22
N ARG A 189 7.30 -1.93 9.07
CA ARG A 189 8.02 -0.65 8.87
C ARG A 189 7.65 0.38 9.92
N ASN A 190 6.36 0.50 10.23
CA ASN A 190 5.88 1.45 11.24
C ASN A 190 6.46 1.20 12.63
N THR A 191 6.82 -0.04 12.93
CA THR A 191 7.45 -0.42 14.20
C THR A 191 8.97 -0.25 14.16
N VAL A 192 9.61 -0.78 13.11
CA VAL A 192 11.08 -0.87 13.03
C VAL A 192 11.75 0.47 12.77
N TYR A 193 11.15 1.28 11.88
CA TYR A 193 11.69 2.58 11.46
C TYR A 193 10.98 3.75 12.14
N ARG A 194 10.46 3.53 13.35
CA ARG A 194 9.75 4.55 14.11
C ARG A 194 10.56 5.84 14.19
N GLY A 195 9.93 6.96 13.85
CA GLY A 195 10.56 8.27 13.78
C GLY A 195 9.69 9.26 13.04
N ARG A 196 10.17 10.49 12.92
CA ARG A 196 9.42 11.60 12.35
C ARG A 196 8.93 11.34 10.92
N TYR A 197 9.67 10.56 10.13
CA TYR A 197 9.24 10.21 8.77
C TYR A 197 7.98 9.33 8.77
N ILE A 198 7.88 8.38 9.68
CA ILE A 198 6.67 7.55 9.85
C ILE A 198 5.46 8.42 10.25
N ASP A 199 5.66 9.41 11.13
CA ASP A 199 4.58 10.32 11.53
C ASP A 199 4.07 11.13 10.33
N ILE A 200 4.98 11.56 9.46
CA ILE A 200 4.67 12.25 8.21
C ILE A 200 3.89 11.36 7.24
N LEU A 201 4.30 10.11 7.04
CA LEU A 201 3.55 9.15 6.22
C LEU A 201 2.14 8.94 6.78
N SER A 202 2.02 8.93 8.12
CA SER A 202 0.72 8.88 8.78
C SER A 202 -0.16 10.09 8.44
N GLU A 203 0.39 11.32 8.50
CA GLU A 203 -0.33 12.55 8.14
C GLU A 203 -0.76 12.52 6.67
N LEU A 204 0.15 12.24 5.75
CA LEU A 204 -0.13 12.19 4.32
C LEU A 204 -1.15 11.10 3.97
N SER A 205 -1.16 9.99 4.70
CA SER A 205 -2.11 8.89 4.49
C SER A 205 -3.55 9.25 4.82
N GLU A 206 -3.82 10.39 5.46
CA GLU A 206 -5.17 10.90 5.72
C GLU A 206 -5.74 11.74 4.55
N ASN A 207 -4.99 11.91 3.46
CA ASN A 207 -5.41 12.72 2.33
C ASN A 207 -6.69 12.16 1.67
N THR A 208 -7.75 12.96 1.65
CA THR A 208 -9.08 12.56 1.17
C THR A 208 -9.13 12.34 -0.34
N VAL A 209 -8.29 13.05 -1.12
CA VAL A 209 -8.19 12.86 -2.57
C VAL A 209 -7.60 11.49 -2.85
N PHE A 210 -6.56 11.11 -2.10
CA PHE A 210 -5.93 9.80 -2.23
C PHE A 210 -6.90 8.66 -1.91
N HIS A 211 -7.66 8.79 -0.81
CA HIS A 211 -8.71 7.83 -0.47
C HIS A 211 -9.78 7.73 -1.57
N GLY A 212 -10.18 8.87 -2.16
CA GLY A 212 -11.15 8.91 -3.23
C GLY A 212 -10.70 8.23 -4.53
N LEU A 213 -9.40 8.21 -4.82
CA LEU A 213 -8.82 7.53 -5.99
C LEU A 213 -8.63 6.02 -5.75
N VAL A 214 -8.11 5.65 -4.58
CA VAL A 214 -7.82 4.24 -4.25
C VAL A 214 -9.09 3.48 -3.86
N LYS A 215 -10.00 4.09 -3.09
CA LYS A 215 -11.31 3.54 -2.68
C LYS A 215 -11.21 2.21 -1.92
N LYS A 216 -10.27 2.12 -0.95
CA LYS A 216 -10.02 0.91 -0.15
C LYS A 216 -9.96 1.24 1.34
N ASP A 217 -11.05 1.03 2.07
CA ASP A 217 -11.16 1.38 3.49
C ASP A 217 -10.22 0.55 4.40
N ASN A 218 -9.96 -0.71 4.04
CA ASN A 218 -9.05 -1.57 4.77
C ASN A 218 -7.58 -1.14 4.66
N PHE A 219 -7.18 -0.44 3.59
CA PHE A 219 -5.82 0.03 3.38
C PHE A 219 -5.36 0.99 4.49
N LYS A 220 -6.28 1.81 5.01
CA LYS A 220 -5.98 2.68 6.15
C LYS A 220 -5.65 1.85 7.40
N LYS A 221 -6.45 0.81 7.69
CA LYS A 221 -6.28 -0.05 8.87
C LYS A 221 -4.98 -0.83 8.82
N ARG A 222 -4.58 -1.26 7.62
CA ARG A 222 -3.38 -2.07 7.36
C ARG A 222 -2.15 -1.23 6.99
N MET A 223 -2.21 0.10 7.13
CA MET A 223 -1.14 1.06 6.81
C MET A 223 -0.66 1.06 5.34
N ILE A 224 -1.40 0.43 4.43
CA ILE A 224 -1.02 0.29 3.02
C ILE A 224 -0.90 1.65 2.35
N TYR A 225 -1.76 2.62 2.70
CA TYR A 225 -1.62 3.99 2.21
C TYR A 225 -0.25 4.60 2.54
N ARG A 226 0.32 4.29 3.72
CA ARG A 226 1.66 4.75 4.10
C ARG A 226 2.73 4.12 3.23
N GLY A 227 2.62 2.82 2.95
CA GLY A 227 3.51 2.09 2.06
C GLY A 227 3.48 2.63 0.63
N MET A 228 2.29 2.91 0.10
CA MET A 228 2.13 3.53 -1.23
C MET A 228 2.80 4.91 -1.29
N ILE A 229 2.59 5.76 -0.28
CA ILE A 229 3.21 7.10 -0.22
C ILE A 229 4.73 6.98 -0.10
N LEU A 230 5.23 6.08 0.77
CA LEU A 230 6.66 5.82 0.91
C LEU A 230 7.29 5.39 -0.41
N ARG A 231 6.66 4.47 -1.13
CA ARG A 231 7.11 4.00 -2.45
C ARG A 231 7.21 5.15 -3.45
N PHE A 232 6.20 6.02 -3.51
CA PHE A 232 6.23 7.22 -4.35
C PHE A 232 7.37 8.15 -3.96
N LEU A 233 7.54 8.45 -2.67
CA LEU A 233 8.59 9.36 -2.21
C LEU A 233 9.98 8.79 -2.49
N ALA A 234 10.21 7.51 -2.25
CA ALA A 234 11.47 6.84 -2.53
C ALA A 234 11.82 6.88 -4.03
N LEU A 235 10.87 6.55 -4.91
CA LEU A 235 11.07 6.58 -6.37
C LEU A 235 11.25 7.99 -6.90
N SER A 236 10.56 8.99 -6.35
CA SER A 236 10.66 10.38 -6.80
C SER A 236 11.91 11.08 -6.29
N GLU A 237 12.40 10.77 -5.09
CA GLU A 237 13.57 11.40 -4.50
C GLU A 237 14.88 10.86 -5.05
N LYS A 238 15.03 9.54 -5.07
CA LYS A 238 16.26 8.89 -5.54
C LYS A 238 16.28 8.64 -7.03
N SER A 239 15.22 9.00 -7.75
CA SER A 239 14.95 8.61 -9.13
C SER A 239 14.81 7.09 -9.33
N TYR A 240 13.83 6.68 -10.13
CA TYR A 240 13.67 5.28 -10.54
C TYR A 240 14.90 4.72 -11.28
N LEU A 241 15.77 5.60 -11.82
CA LEU A 241 17.03 5.19 -12.46
C LEU A 241 18.02 4.57 -11.48
N ASN A 242 17.99 5.02 -10.24
CA ASN A 242 18.83 4.49 -9.15
C ASN A 242 18.20 3.30 -8.43
N TYR A 243 16.99 2.92 -8.82
CA TYR A 243 16.33 1.75 -8.27
C TYR A 243 17.15 0.49 -8.55
N LYS A 244 17.39 -0.25 -7.47
CA LYS A 244 17.92 -1.61 -7.51
C LYS A 244 16.94 -2.46 -6.70
N SER A 245 16.51 -3.59 -7.20
CA SER A 245 15.54 -4.42 -6.48
C SER A 245 16.07 -4.85 -5.10
N SER A 246 15.26 -5.07 -4.06
CA SER A 246 13.80 -5.16 -4.13
C SER A 246 13.15 -3.85 -3.71
N MET A 247 11.86 -3.69 -4.02
CA MET A 247 11.10 -2.52 -3.57
C MET A 247 11.03 -2.43 -2.04
N LYS A 248 10.99 -3.59 -1.36
CA LYS A 248 11.08 -3.70 0.10
C LYS A 248 12.34 -3.02 0.62
N GLN A 249 13.52 -3.41 0.11
CA GLN A 249 14.80 -2.84 0.53
C GLN A 249 14.95 -1.37 0.14
N PHE A 250 14.45 -0.99 -1.05
CA PHE A 250 14.50 0.38 -1.52
C PHE A 250 13.69 1.33 -0.62
N SER A 251 12.48 0.90 -0.22
CA SER A 251 11.62 1.62 0.72
C SER A 251 12.20 1.65 2.14
N ASN A 252 12.77 0.54 2.61
CA ASN A 252 13.41 0.47 3.93
C ASN A 252 14.62 1.40 4.01
N LYS A 253 15.42 1.46 2.94
CA LYS A 253 16.55 2.39 2.84
C LYS A 253 16.10 3.85 2.88
N GLU A 254 15.00 4.19 2.21
CA GLU A 254 14.44 5.53 2.27
C GLU A 254 14.04 5.92 3.70
N LEU A 255 13.37 5.03 4.43
CA LEU A 255 12.99 5.26 5.83
C LEU A 255 14.20 5.38 6.75
N ARG A 256 15.21 4.53 6.59
CA ARG A 256 16.42 4.55 7.39
C ARG A 256 17.20 5.84 7.19
N ASP A 257 17.43 6.23 5.93
CA ASP A 257 18.26 7.37 5.56
C ASP A 257 17.60 8.71 5.95
N ASN A 258 16.26 8.75 6.02
CA ASN A 258 15.48 9.96 6.29
C ASN A 258 14.65 9.87 7.59
N ARG A 259 15.01 9.01 8.52
CA ARG A 259 14.26 8.75 9.77
C ARG A 259 13.80 10.02 10.46
N ASP A 260 14.73 10.98 10.62
CA ASP A 260 14.55 12.24 11.32
C ASP A 260 14.44 13.43 10.36
N ILE A 261 13.62 13.25 9.32
CA ILE A 261 13.41 14.25 8.26
C ILE A 261 13.15 15.66 8.83
N THR A 262 13.75 16.67 8.21
CA THR A 262 13.57 18.06 8.61
C THR A 262 12.18 18.60 8.24
N PRO A 263 11.68 19.65 8.95
CA PRO A 263 10.41 20.29 8.57
C PRO A 263 10.38 20.82 7.14
N ALA A 264 11.52 21.34 6.64
CA ALA A 264 11.63 21.85 5.28
C ALA A 264 11.49 20.71 4.25
N LYS A 265 12.17 19.59 4.47
CA LYS A 265 12.09 18.43 3.60
C LYS A 265 10.70 17.77 3.65
N PHE A 266 10.05 17.77 4.82
CA PHE A 266 8.65 17.34 4.94
C PHE A 266 7.73 18.17 4.06
N LYS A 267 7.85 19.50 4.14
CA LYS A 267 7.03 20.41 3.34
C LYS A 267 7.20 20.12 1.84
N GLU A 268 8.45 19.95 1.41
CA GLU A 268 8.76 19.57 0.02
C GLU A 268 8.10 18.26 -0.39
N TYR A 269 8.18 17.22 0.43
CA TYR A 269 7.57 15.91 0.17
C TYR A 269 6.03 15.99 0.11
N LYS A 270 5.44 16.75 1.01
CA LYS A 270 3.99 16.98 1.02
C LYS A 270 3.51 17.69 -0.25
N GLU A 271 4.15 18.80 -0.61
CA GLU A 271 3.83 19.58 -1.81
C GLU A 271 4.00 18.71 -3.08
N ARG A 272 5.05 17.92 -3.16
CA ARG A 272 5.29 16.99 -4.28
C ARG A 272 4.20 15.93 -4.38
N PHE A 273 3.85 15.30 -3.26
CA PHE A 273 2.80 14.27 -3.21
C PHE A 273 1.43 14.85 -3.62
N GLU A 274 1.04 15.97 -3.03
CA GLU A 274 -0.23 16.62 -3.30
C GLU A 274 -0.31 17.11 -4.76
N HIS A 275 0.77 17.67 -5.28
CA HIS A 275 0.87 18.10 -6.68
C HIS A 275 0.65 16.93 -7.66
N CYS A 276 1.38 15.84 -7.50
CA CYS A 276 1.25 14.69 -8.38
C CYS A 276 -0.13 14.04 -8.26
N LEU A 277 -0.67 13.94 -7.03
CA LEU A 277 -1.98 13.37 -6.78
C LEU A 277 -3.10 14.17 -7.44
N ASP A 278 -3.04 15.51 -7.38
CA ASP A 278 -3.97 16.40 -8.06
C ASP A 278 -3.94 16.19 -9.58
N LEU A 279 -2.75 16.05 -10.17
CA LEU A 279 -2.59 15.81 -11.59
C LEU A 279 -3.12 14.43 -11.99
N VAL A 280 -2.84 13.40 -11.22
CA VAL A 280 -3.39 12.05 -11.42
C VAL A 280 -4.91 12.08 -11.39
N LYS A 281 -5.50 12.78 -10.40
CA LYS A 281 -6.95 12.94 -10.30
C LYS A 281 -7.55 13.59 -11.55
N VAL A 282 -6.94 14.65 -12.04
CA VAL A 282 -7.45 15.38 -13.20
C VAL A 282 -7.31 14.57 -14.49
N VAL A 283 -6.17 13.91 -14.69
CA VAL A 283 -5.89 13.15 -15.92
C VAL A 283 -6.68 11.84 -15.96
N PHE A 284 -6.70 11.07 -14.86
CA PHE A 284 -7.22 9.70 -14.86
C PHE A 284 -8.54 9.53 -14.11
N GLY A 285 -8.89 10.46 -13.21
CA GLY A 285 -10.13 10.39 -12.43
C GLY A 285 -10.29 9.06 -11.70
N ASP A 286 -11.46 8.46 -11.81
CA ASP A 286 -11.80 7.17 -11.16
C ASP A 286 -11.01 5.98 -11.73
N MET A 287 -10.37 6.14 -12.88
CA MET A 287 -9.55 5.11 -13.53
C MET A 287 -8.08 5.15 -13.08
N ALA A 288 -7.71 6.08 -12.20
CA ALA A 288 -6.37 6.16 -11.65
C ALA A 288 -5.93 4.80 -11.07
N PHE A 289 -4.70 4.41 -11.39
CA PHE A 289 -4.06 3.19 -10.89
C PHE A 289 -4.71 1.87 -11.32
N ARG A 290 -5.63 1.89 -12.29
CA ARG A 290 -6.36 0.70 -12.77
C ARG A 290 -5.97 0.36 -14.18
N ARG A 291 -5.86 -0.96 -14.45
CA ARG A 291 -5.59 -1.46 -15.80
C ARG A 291 -6.89 -1.50 -16.61
N TYR A 292 -6.74 -1.15 -17.87
CA TYR A 292 -7.76 -1.42 -18.87
C TYR A 292 -7.49 -2.76 -19.56
N MET A 293 -8.52 -3.58 -19.66
CA MET A 293 -8.50 -4.86 -20.37
C MET A 293 -9.42 -4.73 -21.59
N PRO A 294 -8.85 -4.73 -22.81
CA PRO A 294 -9.66 -4.59 -24.01
C PRO A 294 -10.62 -5.76 -24.19
N GLY A 295 -11.76 -5.52 -24.81
CA GLY A 295 -12.73 -6.55 -25.12
C GLY A 295 -12.21 -7.51 -26.21
N ASN A 296 -12.60 -8.77 -26.12
CA ASN A 296 -12.27 -9.81 -27.10
C ASN A 296 -13.57 -10.44 -27.64
N ASN A 297 -13.58 -10.80 -28.93
CA ASN A 297 -14.67 -11.58 -29.56
C ASN A 297 -16.09 -11.05 -29.31
N GLY A 298 -16.28 -9.74 -29.29
CA GLY A 298 -17.59 -9.12 -29.09
C GLY A 298 -17.96 -8.82 -27.64
N GLU A 299 -17.07 -9.09 -26.70
CA GLU A 299 -17.19 -8.63 -25.31
C GLU A 299 -16.69 -7.20 -25.15
N ASN A 300 -17.27 -6.48 -24.19
CA ASN A 300 -16.82 -5.12 -23.84
C ASN A 300 -15.45 -5.18 -23.16
N GLY A 301 -14.57 -4.23 -23.48
CA GLY A 301 -13.42 -3.92 -22.66
C GLY A 301 -13.85 -3.41 -21.27
N LYS A 302 -13.02 -3.62 -20.27
CA LYS A 302 -13.33 -3.23 -18.89
C LYS A 302 -12.10 -2.71 -18.15
N TRP A 303 -12.33 -1.76 -17.26
CA TRP A 303 -11.36 -1.35 -16.25
C TRP A 303 -11.32 -2.36 -15.10
N GLY A 304 -10.16 -2.52 -14.47
CA GLY A 304 -10.06 -3.22 -13.20
C GLY A 304 -10.91 -2.50 -12.15
N GLU A 305 -11.94 -3.17 -11.62
CA GLU A 305 -12.94 -2.51 -10.76
C GLU A 305 -12.42 -2.23 -9.37
N THR A 306 -11.75 -3.20 -8.77
CA THR A 306 -11.37 -3.16 -7.36
C THR A 306 -9.87 -3.19 -7.11
N GLN A 307 -9.07 -3.73 -8.01
CA GLN A 307 -7.64 -3.89 -7.84
C GLN A 307 -6.87 -2.61 -8.18
N ILE A 308 -5.90 -2.26 -7.36
CA ILE A 308 -4.93 -1.20 -7.62
C ILE A 308 -3.67 -1.84 -8.19
N ASN A 309 -3.32 -1.47 -9.41
CA ASN A 309 -2.08 -1.89 -10.04
C ASN A 309 -0.94 -0.98 -9.58
N MET A 310 0.00 -1.54 -8.80
CA MET A 310 1.10 -0.76 -8.22
C MET A 310 2.09 -0.26 -9.27
N ALA A 311 2.24 -0.98 -10.39
CA ALA A 311 3.08 -0.53 -11.49
C ALA A 311 2.52 0.72 -12.19
N LEU A 312 1.19 0.81 -12.33
CA LEU A 312 0.51 2.04 -12.80
C LEU A 312 0.58 3.16 -11.76
N TYR A 313 0.41 2.84 -10.48
CA TYR A 313 0.56 3.82 -9.41
C TYR A 313 1.93 4.50 -9.48
N ASP A 314 3.00 3.72 -9.58
CA ASP A 314 4.37 4.24 -9.67
C ASP A 314 4.53 5.23 -10.82
N ILE A 315 4.19 4.81 -12.04
CA ILE A 315 4.42 5.66 -13.22
C ILE A 315 3.48 6.86 -13.28
N GLN A 316 2.22 6.72 -12.86
CA GLN A 316 1.28 7.84 -12.85
C GLN A 316 1.66 8.89 -11.82
N MET A 317 2.07 8.49 -10.62
CA MET A 317 2.48 9.42 -9.57
C MET A 317 3.83 10.06 -9.87
N VAL A 318 4.86 9.25 -10.14
CA VAL A 318 6.23 9.76 -10.37
C VAL A 318 6.37 10.48 -11.70
N GLY A 319 5.61 10.08 -12.71
CA GLY A 319 5.66 10.67 -14.04
C GLY A 319 5.34 12.17 -14.08
N PHE A 320 4.57 12.66 -13.10
CA PHE A 320 4.20 14.08 -13.05
C PHE A 320 5.10 14.96 -12.18
N VAL A 321 6.12 14.39 -11.54
CA VAL A 321 6.98 15.14 -10.60
C VAL A 321 7.61 16.39 -11.22
N ASN A 322 8.02 16.31 -12.48
CA ASN A 322 8.76 17.37 -13.17
C ASN A 322 7.89 18.24 -14.10
N PHE A 323 6.58 18.00 -14.19
CA PHE A 323 5.69 18.77 -15.03
C PHE A 323 4.83 19.74 -14.23
N SER A 324 4.68 20.95 -14.73
CA SER A 324 3.79 21.94 -14.13
C SER A 324 2.31 21.59 -14.34
N LYS A 325 1.45 22.12 -13.46
CA LYS A 325 0.00 21.92 -13.56
C LYS A 325 -0.56 22.38 -14.92
N ASN A 326 -0.09 23.51 -15.43
CA ASN A 326 -0.56 24.06 -16.71
C ASN A 326 -0.19 23.18 -17.90
N GLU A 327 1.02 22.62 -17.92
CA GLU A 327 1.47 21.71 -18.99
C GLU A 327 0.60 20.46 -19.05
N VAL A 328 0.34 19.84 -17.90
CA VAL A 328 -0.45 18.59 -17.83
C VAL A 328 -1.93 18.86 -18.12
N LEU A 329 -2.54 19.91 -17.51
CA LEU A 329 -3.96 20.19 -17.68
C LEU A 329 -4.35 20.44 -19.12
N SER A 330 -3.52 21.16 -19.88
CA SER A 330 -3.78 21.45 -21.28
C SER A 330 -3.76 20.20 -22.18
N LYS A 331 -3.18 19.08 -21.69
CA LYS A 331 -2.96 17.83 -22.42
C LYS A 331 -3.59 16.61 -21.72
N ALA A 332 -4.43 16.80 -20.70
CA ALA A 332 -4.95 15.74 -19.86
C ALA A 332 -5.62 14.60 -20.65
N ASP A 333 -6.45 14.96 -21.63
CA ASP A 333 -7.14 13.96 -22.47
C ASP A 333 -6.15 13.17 -23.33
N LEU A 334 -5.12 13.84 -23.88
CA LEU A 334 -4.08 13.22 -24.69
C LEU A 334 -3.23 12.24 -23.89
N ILE A 335 -2.88 12.61 -22.67
CA ILE A 335 -2.12 11.76 -21.74
C ILE A 335 -2.93 10.52 -21.38
N ARG A 336 -4.23 10.68 -21.10
CA ARG A 336 -5.15 9.56 -20.84
C ARG A 336 -5.23 8.59 -22.01
N GLU A 337 -5.46 9.13 -23.22
CA GLU A 337 -5.51 8.33 -24.46
C GLU A 337 -4.16 7.66 -24.75
N GLY A 338 -3.04 8.34 -24.53
CA GLY A 338 -1.71 7.76 -24.69
C GLY A 338 -1.45 6.58 -23.75
N LEU A 339 -1.80 6.70 -22.47
CA LEU A 339 -1.68 5.57 -21.55
C LEU A 339 -2.61 4.42 -21.92
N LEU A 340 -3.85 4.73 -22.34
CA LEU A 340 -4.81 3.73 -22.77
C LEU A 340 -4.28 2.97 -23.99
N ASP A 341 -3.66 3.70 -24.92
CA ASP A 341 -3.00 3.11 -26.10
C ASP A 341 -1.85 2.17 -25.70
N LEU A 342 -1.00 2.56 -24.77
CA LEU A 342 0.05 1.68 -24.25
C LEU A 342 -0.53 0.39 -23.65
N MET A 343 -1.61 0.49 -22.87
CA MET A 343 -2.27 -0.67 -22.26
C MET A 343 -2.96 -1.59 -23.28
N ILE A 344 -3.42 -1.06 -24.43
CA ILE A 344 -4.14 -1.85 -25.44
C ILE A 344 -3.19 -2.43 -26.48
N ASN A 345 -2.24 -1.65 -26.93
CA ASN A 345 -1.50 -1.95 -28.16
C ASN A 345 -0.01 -2.26 -27.96
N ASN A 346 0.58 -1.89 -26.81
CA ASN A 346 1.97 -2.21 -26.52
C ASN A 346 2.07 -3.49 -25.68
N GLN A 347 2.37 -4.63 -26.30
CA GLN A 347 2.43 -5.92 -25.64
C GLN A 347 3.50 -5.95 -24.53
N GLN A 348 4.66 -5.35 -24.75
CA GLN A 348 5.73 -5.30 -23.75
C GLN A 348 5.30 -4.47 -22.53
N PHE A 349 4.64 -3.33 -22.75
CA PHE A 349 4.14 -2.52 -21.66
C PHE A 349 3.07 -3.24 -20.85
N LYS A 350 2.16 -3.97 -21.49
CA LYS A 350 1.17 -4.81 -20.79
C LYS A 350 1.83 -5.84 -19.87
N GLU A 351 2.86 -6.52 -20.36
CA GLU A 351 3.61 -7.50 -19.58
C GLU A 351 4.33 -6.84 -18.37
N GLN A 352 4.91 -5.66 -18.57
CA GLN A 352 5.56 -4.88 -17.50
C GLN A 352 4.60 -4.39 -16.41
N LEU A 353 3.29 -4.36 -16.66
CA LEU A 353 2.27 -4.04 -15.66
C LEU A 353 1.83 -5.25 -14.83
N ILE A 354 2.17 -6.47 -15.25
CA ILE A 354 1.64 -7.71 -14.68
C ILE A 354 2.75 -8.59 -14.09
N TRP A 355 3.89 -8.71 -14.77
CA TRP A 355 4.94 -9.67 -14.42
C TRP A 355 6.17 -8.96 -13.90
N GLN A 356 6.74 -9.48 -12.80
CA GLN A 356 8.00 -9.00 -12.22
C GLN A 356 8.04 -7.48 -12.04
N THR A 357 6.94 -6.92 -11.52
CA THR A 357 6.72 -5.47 -11.49
C THR A 357 7.77 -4.70 -10.70
N SER A 358 8.45 -5.38 -9.76
CA SER A 358 9.55 -4.84 -8.93
C SER A 358 10.95 -5.22 -9.45
N ASP A 359 11.07 -5.98 -10.54
CA ASP A 359 12.38 -6.21 -11.17
C ASP A 359 12.97 -4.88 -11.69
N THR A 360 14.29 -4.73 -11.52
CA THR A 360 14.99 -3.47 -11.84
C THR A 360 14.85 -3.07 -13.30
N ASP A 361 15.03 -4.01 -14.23
CA ASP A 361 14.97 -3.72 -15.66
C ASP A 361 13.55 -3.50 -16.14
N VAL A 362 12.60 -4.30 -15.62
CA VAL A 362 11.17 -4.17 -15.92
C VAL A 362 10.65 -2.82 -15.46
N LEU A 363 10.96 -2.43 -14.24
CA LEU A 363 10.56 -1.13 -13.68
C LEU A 363 11.13 0.01 -14.52
N LYS A 364 12.44 0.01 -14.82
CA LYS A 364 13.09 1.07 -15.60
C LYS A 364 12.57 1.16 -17.02
N LYS A 365 12.29 0.03 -17.69
CA LYS A 365 11.70 0.00 -19.03
C LYS A 365 10.28 0.56 -19.02
N ARG A 366 9.46 0.18 -18.02
CA ARG A 366 8.10 0.69 -17.84
C ARG A 366 8.10 2.22 -17.67
N PHE A 367 8.96 2.74 -16.79
CA PHE A 367 9.11 4.18 -16.59
C PHE A 367 9.54 4.87 -17.89
N ARG A 368 10.55 4.35 -18.59
CA ARG A 368 11.00 4.93 -19.87
C ARG A 368 9.86 5.01 -20.88
N THR A 369 9.16 3.90 -21.11
CA THR A 369 8.04 3.87 -22.06
C THR A 369 6.96 4.90 -21.72
N TYR A 370 6.63 5.05 -20.45
CA TYR A 370 5.64 6.03 -19.99
C TYR A 370 6.15 7.46 -20.08
N MET A 371 7.39 7.73 -19.70
CA MET A 371 8.01 9.06 -19.78
C MET A 371 8.17 9.52 -21.24
N ASP A 372 8.63 8.64 -22.14
CA ASP A 372 8.73 8.93 -23.56
C ASP A 372 7.35 9.35 -24.15
N MET A 373 6.27 8.67 -23.72
CA MET A 373 4.90 9.05 -24.08
C MET A 373 4.52 10.43 -23.53
N LEU A 374 4.79 10.70 -22.24
CA LEU A 374 4.50 12.00 -21.62
C LEU A 374 5.27 13.14 -22.31
N GLU A 375 6.57 12.97 -22.52
CA GLU A 375 7.43 13.96 -23.16
C GLU A 375 7.00 14.23 -24.60
N SER A 376 6.62 13.21 -25.35
CA SER A 376 6.12 13.37 -26.71
C SER A 376 4.80 14.16 -26.76
N ILE A 377 3.92 13.97 -25.79
CA ILE A 377 2.63 14.66 -25.72
C ILE A 377 2.80 16.09 -25.21
N ILE A 378 3.56 16.27 -24.12
CA ILE A 378 3.69 17.57 -23.44
C ILE A 378 4.65 18.47 -24.21
N GLY A 379 5.77 17.93 -24.70
CA GLY A 379 6.84 18.68 -25.36
C GLY A 379 6.56 19.10 -26.80
N ASP A 380 5.58 18.47 -27.48
CA ASP A 380 5.25 18.81 -28.86
C ASP A 380 3.98 19.68 -28.97
N PRO A 381 4.11 20.97 -29.31
CA PRO A 381 2.94 21.84 -29.53
C PRO A 381 2.04 21.35 -30.66
N SER A 382 2.60 20.66 -31.67
CA SER A 382 1.85 20.15 -32.83
C SER A 382 1.03 18.89 -32.51
N TYR A 383 1.35 18.19 -31.41
CA TYR A 383 0.65 16.99 -31.02
C TYR A 383 -0.82 17.29 -30.69
N SER A 384 -1.10 18.42 -30.04
CA SER A 384 -2.48 18.89 -29.77
C SER A 384 -3.28 19.24 -31.03
N MET A 385 -2.61 19.55 -32.13
CA MET A 385 -3.27 19.87 -33.40
C MET A 385 -3.73 18.62 -34.20
N ARG A 386 -3.20 17.46 -33.85
CA ARG A 386 -3.46 16.19 -34.60
C ARG A 386 -4.44 15.26 -33.90
N ILE A 387 -4.74 15.49 -32.62
CA ILE A 387 -5.57 14.59 -31.84
C ILE A 387 -6.85 15.30 -31.44
N PHE A 388 -7.97 14.61 -31.64
CA PHE A 388 -9.27 15.10 -31.23
C PHE A 388 -9.43 15.08 -29.70
N PRO A 389 -10.03 16.11 -29.11
CA PRO A 389 -10.40 16.10 -27.69
C PRO A 389 -11.28 14.91 -27.33
N TYR A 390 -11.13 14.38 -26.11
CA TYR A 390 -11.94 13.25 -25.64
C TYR A 390 -13.44 13.51 -25.69
N SER A 391 -13.86 14.75 -25.49
CA SER A 391 -15.27 15.17 -25.63
C SER A 391 -15.85 14.85 -27.01
N ILE A 392 -15.07 15.00 -28.08
CA ILE A 392 -15.51 14.63 -29.44
C ILE A 392 -15.68 13.11 -29.54
N LYS A 393 -14.82 12.33 -28.90
CA LYS A 393 -14.92 10.87 -28.86
C LYS A 393 -16.20 10.45 -28.15
N GLU A 394 -16.51 11.05 -26.99
CA GLU A 394 -17.75 10.79 -26.25
C GLU A 394 -18.99 11.13 -27.05
N GLU A 395 -19.00 12.28 -27.72
CA GLU A 395 -20.11 12.69 -28.57
C GLU A 395 -20.34 11.71 -29.73
N LEU A 396 -19.26 11.35 -30.46
CA LEU A 396 -19.36 10.40 -31.56
C LEU A 396 -19.82 9.01 -31.11
N PHE A 397 -19.33 8.55 -29.97
CA PHE A 397 -19.73 7.27 -29.40
C PHE A 397 -21.21 7.26 -28.99
N LYS A 398 -21.67 8.37 -28.39
CA LYS A 398 -23.08 8.53 -28.01
C LYS A 398 -24.01 8.62 -29.21
N ASP A 399 -23.56 9.35 -30.26
CA ASP A 399 -24.35 9.57 -31.46
C ASP A 399 -24.40 8.31 -32.34
N ASN A 400 -23.28 7.63 -32.50
CA ASN A 400 -23.19 6.43 -33.37
C ASN A 400 -22.03 5.50 -32.96
N PRO A 401 -22.26 4.50 -32.09
CA PRO A 401 -21.23 3.59 -31.60
C PRO A 401 -20.84 2.49 -32.60
N TYR A 402 -20.57 2.86 -33.85
CA TYR A 402 -20.11 1.93 -34.87
C TYR A 402 -18.79 2.39 -35.48
N CYS A 403 -17.90 1.44 -35.76
CA CYS A 403 -16.61 1.72 -36.40
C CYS A 403 -16.83 2.16 -37.85
N ALA A 404 -16.38 3.36 -38.20
CA ALA A 404 -16.53 3.88 -39.57
C ALA A 404 -15.76 3.08 -40.63
N ILE A 405 -14.73 2.31 -40.24
CA ILE A 405 -13.94 1.50 -41.15
C ILE A 405 -14.57 0.09 -41.34
N SER A 406 -14.94 -0.58 -40.28
CA SER A 406 -15.39 -1.98 -40.33
C SER A 406 -16.89 -2.18 -40.23
N GLY A 407 -17.64 -1.15 -39.86
CA GLY A 407 -19.07 -1.23 -39.58
C GLY A 407 -19.44 -2.02 -38.31
N GLN A 408 -18.46 -2.50 -37.57
CA GLN A 408 -18.71 -3.25 -36.33
C GLN A 408 -19.18 -2.31 -35.22
N LYS A 409 -20.07 -2.80 -34.35
CA LYS A 409 -20.49 -2.08 -33.15
C LYS A 409 -19.33 -1.99 -32.18
N ILE A 410 -19.04 -0.80 -31.69
CA ILE A 410 -18.07 -0.54 -30.66
C ILE A 410 -18.78 -0.70 -29.33
N LEU A 411 -18.32 -1.63 -28.50
CA LEU A 411 -18.99 -1.98 -27.26
C LEU A 411 -18.48 -1.17 -26.07
N SER A 412 -17.20 -0.74 -26.12
CA SER A 412 -16.60 0.13 -25.13
C SER A 412 -15.96 1.34 -25.82
N ILE A 413 -16.17 2.54 -25.26
CA ILE A 413 -15.58 3.75 -25.79
C ILE A 413 -14.04 3.70 -25.79
N GLU A 414 -13.45 2.97 -24.87
CA GLU A 414 -12.00 2.81 -24.73
C GLU A 414 -11.39 1.98 -25.87
N ASP A 415 -12.17 1.08 -26.47
CA ASP A 415 -11.74 0.30 -27.64
C ASP A 415 -11.74 1.11 -28.94
N SER A 416 -12.24 2.35 -28.88
CA SER A 416 -12.31 3.27 -30.03
C SER A 416 -11.22 4.33 -30.00
N GLU A 417 -10.99 4.92 -31.16
CA GLU A 417 -10.24 6.17 -31.39
C GLU A 417 -11.04 7.08 -32.31
N VAL A 418 -10.70 8.37 -32.28
CA VAL A 418 -11.18 9.31 -33.29
C VAL A 418 -10.12 9.45 -34.39
N ASP A 419 -10.47 9.10 -35.61
CA ASP A 419 -9.62 9.24 -36.79
C ASP A 419 -10.11 10.40 -37.68
N HIS A 420 -9.21 10.96 -38.46
CA HIS A 420 -9.54 11.97 -39.46
C HIS A 420 -10.17 11.32 -40.68
N ILE A 421 -11.34 11.78 -41.13
CA ILE A 421 -11.94 11.38 -42.41
C ILE A 421 -11.01 11.76 -43.54
N VAL A 422 -10.56 13.02 -43.60
CA VAL A 422 -9.46 13.48 -44.45
C VAL A 422 -8.20 13.50 -43.58
N PRO A 423 -7.19 12.67 -43.87
CA PRO A 423 -5.98 12.56 -43.05
C PRO A 423 -5.32 13.92 -42.76
N PHE A 424 -4.85 14.13 -41.55
CA PHE A 424 -4.13 15.35 -41.15
C PHE A 424 -2.93 15.63 -42.08
N SER A 425 -2.19 14.57 -42.47
CA SER A 425 -1.06 14.64 -43.40
C SER A 425 -1.45 15.14 -44.81
N LYS A 426 -2.74 15.12 -45.12
CA LYS A 426 -3.30 15.62 -46.39
C LYS A 426 -4.06 16.94 -46.21
N GLY A 427 -3.83 17.64 -45.10
CA GLY A 427 -4.43 18.94 -44.80
C GLY A 427 -5.81 18.88 -44.10
N GLY A 428 -6.24 17.70 -43.66
CA GLY A 428 -7.48 17.54 -42.86
C GLY A 428 -7.36 18.26 -41.54
N LYS A 429 -8.38 19.02 -41.14
CA LYS A 429 -8.43 19.74 -39.86
C LYS A 429 -8.92 18.85 -38.74
N THR A 430 -8.47 19.11 -37.52
CA THR A 430 -8.93 18.44 -36.29
C THR A 430 -10.20 19.13 -35.80
N GLU A 431 -11.28 18.95 -36.52
CA GLU A 431 -12.62 19.51 -36.23
C GLU A 431 -13.66 18.38 -36.27
N LYS A 432 -14.74 18.50 -35.49
CA LYS A 432 -15.79 17.46 -35.39
C LYS A 432 -16.33 17.03 -36.77
N SER A 433 -16.42 17.96 -37.68
CA SER A 433 -16.84 17.69 -39.09
C SER A 433 -15.93 16.74 -39.85
N ASN A 434 -14.66 16.61 -39.43
CA ASN A 434 -13.65 15.72 -40.02
C ASN A 434 -13.31 14.54 -39.08
N ALA A 435 -14.13 14.30 -38.08
CA ALA A 435 -13.93 13.25 -37.08
C ALA A 435 -14.78 12.02 -37.40
N GLN A 436 -14.20 10.84 -37.30
CA GLN A 436 -14.93 9.56 -37.36
C GLN A 436 -14.49 8.64 -36.22
N LEU A 437 -15.44 7.88 -35.68
CA LEU A 437 -15.16 6.88 -34.63
C LEU A 437 -14.71 5.58 -35.29
N VAL A 438 -13.59 5.02 -34.83
CA VAL A 438 -13.02 3.79 -35.38
C VAL A 438 -12.55 2.88 -34.24
N LEU A 439 -12.56 1.57 -34.46
CA LEU A 439 -11.88 0.64 -33.55
C LEU A 439 -10.36 0.81 -33.68
N ARG A 440 -9.64 0.86 -32.56
CA ARG A 440 -8.17 1.04 -32.50
C ARG A 440 -7.43 0.05 -33.38
N TYR A 441 -7.87 -1.22 -33.42
CA TYR A 441 -7.29 -2.26 -34.25
C TYR A 441 -7.32 -1.90 -35.75
N PHE A 442 -8.46 -1.41 -36.25
CA PHE A 442 -8.62 -1.10 -37.67
C PHE A 442 -7.89 0.19 -38.06
N ASN A 443 -7.80 1.16 -37.18
CA ASN A 443 -7.08 2.39 -37.44
C ASN A 443 -5.59 2.14 -37.67
N ARG A 444 -4.98 1.27 -36.89
CA ARG A 444 -3.57 0.90 -37.04
C ARG A 444 -3.27 0.05 -38.25
N ALA A 445 -4.17 -0.86 -38.59
CA ALA A 445 -4.04 -1.62 -39.83
C ALA A 445 -4.06 -0.71 -41.06
N LYS A 446 -4.73 0.46 -40.98
CA LYS A 446 -4.72 1.50 -42.03
C LYS A 446 -3.41 2.28 -42.08
N SER A 447 -2.78 2.55 -40.91
CA SER A 447 -1.53 3.33 -40.82
C SER A 447 -0.30 2.55 -41.24
N ASN A 448 -0.37 1.22 -41.34
CA ASN A 448 0.71 0.34 -41.77
C ASN A 448 0.65 0.00 -43.27
N LYS A 449 -0.25 0.60 -44.02
CA LYS A 449 -0.33 0.55 -45.50
C LYS A 449 -0.02 1.94 -46.06
#